data_36122c5002e9fafa5f9c89db95be4b26
#
_entry.id   36122c5002e9fafa5f9c89db95be4b26
#
_cell.length_a   1.000
_cell.length_b   1.000
_cell.length_c   1.000
_cell.angle_alpha   90.00
_cell.angle_beta   90.00
_cell.angle_gamma   90.00
#
_symmetry.space_group_name_H-M   'P 1'
#
loop_
_entity.id
_entity.type
_entity.pdbx_description
1 polymer ?
#
loop_
_entity_poly.entity_id
_entity_poly.type
_entity_poly.pdbx_seq_one_letter_code
_entity_poly.pdbx_strand_id
1 'polypeptide(L)'
;YGELGSEVVFRGLTADRYYDDESLIPLNWNSIYFDQGSLLNMNYATIFGGTTGLDFYQINEANINNTIIHSFQDYGIHSVNSKITAKNLVTNSCGQAALGIFKGGNINLTHCTLANYWFVKSGLPELSIYASNAWTNNSGTVENGSLTLNVYNSIIDGNMTDTMKFDKISGQTFNYNFYNSLIKNSTNPG
;
A
#
# COMPACT_ATOMS: atom_id res chain seq x y z
N TYR A 1 -18.22 5.22 -6.39
CA TYR A 1 -18.38 3.77 -6.37
C TYR A 1 -18.44 3.24 -7.79
N GLY A 2 -17.61 2.22 -8.12
CA GLY A 2 -17.80 1.39 -9.30
C GLY A 2 -18.71 0.19 -8.97
N GLU A 3 -18.94 -0.64 -9.96
CA GLU A 3 -19.67 -1.90 -9.86
C GLU A 3 -18.87 -3.00 -10.57
N LEU A 4 -19.15 -4.26 -10.32
CA LEU A 4 -18.51 -5.36 -11.02
C LEU A 4 -18.78 -5.28 -12.52
N GLY A 5 -17.71 -5.19 -13.32
CA GLY A 5 -17.79 -5.00 -14.77
C GLY A 5 -18.03 -3.53 -15.23
N SER A 6 -18.00 -2.59 -14.28
CA SER A 6 -18.07 -1.14 -14.51
C SER A 6 -17.23 -0.42 -13.45
N GLU A 7 -15.98 -0.83 -13.33
CA GLU A 7 -15.04 -0.31 -12.35
C GLU A 7 -14.66 1.14 -12.66
N VAL A 8 -14.40 1.93 -11.60
CA VAL A 8 -13.83 3.29 -11.76
C VAL A 8 -12.33 3.16 -11.97
N VAL A 9 -11.80 3.76 -13.03
CA VAL A 9 -10.36 3.69 -13.36
C VAL A 9 -9.71 5.04 -13.15
N PHE A 10 -8.63 5.05 -12.33
CA PHE A 10 -7.75 6.20 -12.12
C PHE A 10 -6.39 5.91 -12.75
N ARG A 11 -6.02 6.70 -13.76
CA ARG A 11 -4.76 6.55 -14.50
C ARG A 11 -4.26 7.87 -15.06
N GLY A 12 -3.00 7.93 -15.46
CA GLY A 12 -2.44 9.09 -16.12
C GLY A 12 -2.98 9.28 -17.55
N LEU A 13 -3.05 10.53 -18.00
CA LEU A 13 -3.52 10.90 -19.33
C LEU A 13 -2.71 10.27 -20.47
N THR A 14 -1.41 10.04 -20.25
CA THR A 14 -0.50 9.45 -21.25
C THR A 14 -0.77 7.97 -21.49
N ALA A 15 -1.46 7.28 -20.60
CA ALA A 15 -1.85 5.88 -20.80
C ALA A 15 -2.75 5.68 -22.03
N ASP A 16 -3.42 6.72 -22.51
CA ASP A 16 -4.27 6.66 -23.72
C ASP A 16 -3.49 6.75 -25.03
N ARG A 17 -2.20 7.11 -25.02
CA ARG A 17 -1.40 7.33 -26.22
C ARG A 17 -0.55 6.14 -26.65
N TYR A 18 -0.40 5.14 -25.82
CA TYR A 18 0.42 3.95 -26.07
C TYR A 18 -0.44 2.70 -25.98
N TYR A 19 -1.28 2.51 -26.99
CA TYR A 19 -2.30 1.46 -27.02
C TYR A 19 -1.80 0.03 -27.16
N ASP A 20 -0.54 -0.20 -27.52
CA ASP A 20 -0.04 -1.54 -27.86
C ASP A 20 0.91 -2.13 -26.79
N ASP A 21 1.30 -1.36 -25.83
CA ASP A 21 2.04 -1.86 -24.69
C ASP A 21 1.34 -1.28 -23.46
N GLU A 22 0.85 -2.11 -22.59
CA GLU A 22 0.50 -1.71 -21.23
C GLU A 22 1.78 -1.20 -20.57
N SER A 23 2.31 -0.11 -21.08
CA SER A 23 3.52 0.50 -20.56
C SER A 23 3.15 1.00 -19.17
N LEU A 24 3.30 0.09 -18.26
CA LEU A 24 3.24 0.24 -16.81
C LEU A 24 4.33 1.22 -16.35
N ILE A 25 4.55 2.30 -17.16
CA ILE A 25 5.53 3.32 -16.82
C ILE A 25 4.94 4.11 -15.66
N PRO A 26 5.43 3.91 -14.45
CA PRO A 26 5.06 4.74 -13.32
C PRO A 26 5.52 6.18 -13.59
N LEU A 27 4.98 7.16 -12.85
CA LEU A 27 5.28 8.60 -12.93
C LEU A 27 4.42 9.41 -13.91
N ASN A 28 3.33 8.90 -14.41
CA ASN A 28 2.41 9.67 -15.24
C ASN A 28 1.59 10.71 -14.46
N TRP A 29 1.50 10.55 -13.16
CA TRP A 29 0.83 11.43 -12.20
C TRP A 29 1.38 11.19 -10.78
N ASN A 30 1.04 12.05 -9.82
CA ASN A 30 1.63 11.95 -8.48
C ASN A 30 0.91 10.91 -7.61
N SER A 31 -0.23 11.27 -7.02
CA SER A 31 -0.99 10.40 -6.11
C SER A 31 -2.44 10.89 -5.98
N ILE A 32 -3.30 10.02 -5.40
CA ILE A 32 -4.57 10.47 -4.82
C ILE A 32 -4.30 10.70 -3.34
N TYR A 33 -4.14 11.97 -2.96
CA TYR A 33 -3.78 12.39 -1.61
C TYR A 33 -5.00 12.67 -0.75
N PHE A 34 -4.97 12.18 0.48
CA PHE A 34 -5.98 12.41 1.50
C PHE A 34 -5.33 13.00 2.74
N ASP A 35 -5.74 14.21 3.09
CA ASP A 35 -5.22 14.93 4.25
C ASP A 35 -5.94 14.53 5.55
N GLN A 36 -5.40 15.01 6.65
CA GLN A 36 -5.87 14.73 8.01
C GLN A 36 -7.39 14.91 8.16
N GLY A 37 -8.00 13.93 8.79
CA GLY A 37 -9.44 13.94 9.04
C GLY A 37 -10.31 13.45 7.90
N SER A 38 -9.73 13.18 6.72
CA SER A 38 -10.47 12.67 5.56
C SER A 38 -11.10 11.30 5.82
N LEU A 39 -12.15 11.00 5.06
CA LEU A 39 -12.81 9.69 4.99
C LEU A 39 -12.81 9.21 3.54
N LEU A 40 -12.46 7.95 3.33
CA LEU A 40 -12.54 7.30 2.02
C LEU A 40 -13.45 6.08 2.08
N ASN A 41 -14.39 6.00 1.14
CA ASN A 41 -15.07 4.75 0.81
C ASN A 41 -14.86 4.46 -0.66
N MET A 42 -14.10 3.43 -0.97
CA MET A 42 -13.75 3.01 -2.33
C MET A 42 -14.25 1.59 -2.57
N ASN A 43 -14.88 1.38 -3.71
CA ASN A 43 -15.38 0.06 -4.09
C ASN A 43 -15.35 -0.10 -5.61
N TYR A 44 -14.88 -1.23 -6.10
CA TYR A 44 -14.70 -1.54 -7.52
C TYR A 44 -13.92 -0.44 -8.26
N ALA A 45 -12.65 -0.27 -7.89
CA ALA A 45 -11.76 0.68 -8.54
C ALA A 45 -10.46 0.00 -9.01
N THR A 46 -9.89 0.55 -10.07
CA THR A 46 -8.52 0.23 -10.51
C THR A 46 -7.71 1.51 -10.55
N ILE A 47 -6.53 1.52 -9.91
CA ILE A 47 -5.65 2.70 -9.81
C ILE A 47 -4.25 2.29 -10.24
N PHE A 48 -3.65 3.00 -11.20
CA PHE A 48 -2.31 2.64 -11.68
C PHE A 48 -1.52 3.77 -12.34
N GLY A 49 -0.20 3.59 -12.44
CA GLY A 49 0.69 4.37 -13.31
C GLY A 49 1.18 5.69 -12.73
N GLY A 50 1.14 5.89 -11.42
CA GLY A 50 1.62 7.09 -10.75
C GLY A 50 2.90 6.91 -9.93
N THR A 51 3.24 7.93 -9.14
CA THR A 51 4.33 7.83 -8.14
C THR A 51 3.86 7.03 -6.93
N THR A 52 2.72 7.39 -6.35
CA THR A 52 2.05 6.68 -5.25
C THR A 52 0.56 6.55 -5.57
N GLY A 53 -0.05 5.41 -5.30
CA GLY A 53 -1.47 5.18 -5.56
C GLY A 53 -2.36 5.99 -4.62
N LEU A 54 -2.58 5.48 -3.44
CA LEU A 54 -3.29 6.19 -2.36
C LEU A 54 -2.28 6.69 -1.35
N ASP A 55 -2.31 7.99 -1.06
CA ASP A 55 -1.42 8.65 -0.12
C ASP A 55 -2.23 9.23 1.04
N PHE A 56 -2.11 8.60 2.21
CA PHE A 56 -2.91 8.90 3.40
C PHE A 56 -2.07 9.58 4.47
N TYR A 57 -2.45 10.77 4.85
CA TYR A 57 -1.86 11.49 5.97
C TYR A 57 -2.87 11.67 7.11
N GLN A 58 -2.76 10.86 8.15
CA GLN A 58 -3.58 10.90 9.38
C GLN A 58 -5.09 10.93 9.11
N ILE A 59 -5.56 10.15 8.15
CA ILE A 59 -6.98 10.09 7.81
C ILE A 59 -7.77 9.34 8.89
N ASN A 60 -9.02 9.72 9.07
CA ASN A 60 -9.90 9.09 10.05
C ASN A 60 -10.23 7.65 9.69
N GLU A 61 -10.55 7.38 8.42
CA GLU A 61 -10.85 6.04 7.95
C GLU A 61 -10.81 5.92 6.42
N ALA A 62 -10.19 4.85 5.93
CA ALA A 62 -10.35 4.39 4.56
C ALA A 62 -10.98 2.99 4.55
N ASN A 63 -12.10 2.84 3.86
CA ASN A 63 -12.71 1.56 3.53
C ASN A 63 -12.47 1.27 2.05
N ILE A 64 -11.67 0.25 1.74
CA ILE A 64 -11.23 -0.09 0.38
C ILE A 64 -11.69 -1.51 0.07
N ASN A 65 -12.61 -1.64 -0.87
CA ASN A 65 -13.17 -2.94 -1.22
C ASN A 65 -13.06 -3.22 -2.72
N ASN A 66 -12.85 -4.48 -3.10
CA ASN A 66 -12.89 -4.93 -4.49
C ASN A 66 -12.04 -4.03 -5.42
N THR A 67 -10.83 -3.68 -5.01
CA THR A 67 -10.02 -2.65 -5.64
C THR A 67 -8.66 -3.22 -6.05
N ILE A 68 -8.14 -2.78 -7.19
CA ILE A 68 -6.82 -3.14 -7.70
C ILE A 68 -5.96 -1.87 -7.73
N ILE A 69 -4.76 -1.94 -7.16
CA ILE A 69 -3.77 -0.85 -7.12
C ILE A 69 -2.43 -1.40 -7.61
N HIS A 70 -1.90 -0.86 -8.72
CA HIS A 70 -0.67 -1.43 -9.28
C HIS A 70 0.18 -0.42 -10.06
N SER A 71 1.43 -0.79 -10.32
CA SER A 71 2.36 -0.07 -11.19
C SER A 71 2.67 1.35 -10.70
N PHE A 72 3.14 1.45 -9.45
CA PHE A 72 3.57 2.70 -8.84
C PHE A 72 5.08 2.72 -8.60
N GLN A 73 5.70 3.89 -8.83
CA GLN A 73 7.14 4.08 -8.62
C GLN A 73 7.53 3.83 -7.16
N ASP A 74 6.74 4.32 -6.23
CA ASP A 74 7.00 4.21 -4.80
C ASP A 74 6.04 3.22 -4.12
N TYR A 75 4.85 3.66 -3.78
CA TYR A 75 3.90 2.87 -2.99
C TYR A 75 2.57 2.66 -3.72
N GLY A 76 2.00 1.48 -3.59
CA GLY A 76 0.59 1.27 -3.91
C GLY A 76 -0.30 2.05 -2.95
N ILE A 77 -0.06 1.84 -1.65
CA ILE A 77 -0.65 2.62 -0.57
C ILE A 77 0.47 3.11 0.35
N HIS A 78 0.56 4.43 0.55
CA HIS A 78 1.38 5.09 1.54
C HIS A 78 0.47 5.59 2.67
N SER A 79 0.77 5.23 3.91
CA SER A 79 -0.10 5.50 5.05
C SER A 79 0.69 6.04 6.23
N VAL A 80 0.40 7.26 6.66
CA VAL A 80 0.96 7.87 7.87
C VAL A 80 -0.12 7.94 8.94
N ASN A 81 0.00 7.14 10.01
CA ASN A 81 -0.89 7.11 11.18
C ASN A 81 -2.39 7.15 10.81
N SER A 82 -2.82 6.26 9.94
CA SER A 82 -4.18 6.25 9.42
C SER A 82 -4.92 4.97 9.80
N LYS A 83 -6.25 4.98 9.71
CA LYS A 83 -7.09 3.79 9.85
C LYS A 83 -7.50 3.28 8.48
N ILE A 84 -7.14 2.03 8.16
CA ILE A 84 -7.47 1.38 6.89
C ILE A 84 -8.18 0.06 7.17
N THR A 85 -9.31 -0.15 6.53
CA THR A 85 -10.00 -1.43 6.43
C THR A 85 -10.11 -1.80 4.96
N ALA A 86 -9.46 -2.88 4.55
CA ALA A 86 -9.52 -3.34 3.17
C ALA A 86 -10.02 -4.77 3.07
N LYS A 87 -10.86 -5.01 2.06
CA LYS A 87 -11.37 -6.34 1.72
C LYS A 87 -11.32 -6.55 0.22
N ASN A 88 -10.82 -7.70 -0.21
CA ASN A 88 -10.67 -7.99 -1.64
C ASN A 88 -9.79 -6.94 -2.35
N LEU A 89 -8.74 -6.47 -1.69
CA LEU A 89 -7.76 -5.57 -2.27
C LEU A 89 -6.64 -6.37 -2.92
N VAL A 90 -6.27 -5.99 -4.13
CA VAL A 90 -5.06 -6.49 -4.80
C VAL A 90 -4.10 -5.34 -4.99
N THR A 91 -2.86 -5.48 -4.49
CA THR A 91 -1.77 -4.53 -4.76
C THR A 91 -0.56 -5.26 -5.30
N ASN A 92 0.05 -4.72 -6.38
CA ASN A 92 1.26 -5.29 -6.95
C ASN A 92 2.11 -4.25 -7.70
N SER A 93 3.29 -4.65 -8.13
CA SER A 93 4.17 -3.86 -9.02
C SER A 93 4.43 -2.44 -8.50
N CYS A 94 4.96 -2.34 -7.28
CA CYS A 94 5.34 -1.07 -6.64
C CYS A 94 6.83 -1.09 -6.26
N GLY A 95 7.56 -0.01 -6.57
CA GLY A 95 9.00 0.00 -6.39
C GLY A 95 9.46 -0.03 -4.93
N GLN A 96 8.82 0.72 -4.05
CA GLN A 96 9.15 0.70 -2.62
C GLN A 96 8.38 -0.40 -1.88
N ALA A 97 7.06 -0.29 -1.87
CA ALA A 97 6.19 -1.31 -1.28
C ALA A 97 4.76 -1.25 -1.84
N ALA A 98 4.09 -2.41 -1.87
CA ALA A 98 2.66 -2.46 -2.17
C ALA A 98 1.84 -1.72 -1.08
N LEU A 99 2.24 -1.89 0.20
CA LEU A 99 1.70 -1.15 1.35
C LEU A 99 2.84 -0.65 2.23
N GLY A 100 2.99 0.68 2.33
CA GLY A 100 3.90 1.35 3.25
C GLY A 100 3.13 1.97 4.42
N ILE A 101 3.49 1.59 5.65
CA ILE A 101 2.88 2.08 6.89
C ILE A 101 3.93 2.86 7.68
N PHE A 102 3.66 4.11 8.00
CA PHE A 102 4.54 5.03 8.72
C PHE A 102 3.83 5.63 9.91
N LYS A 103 4.56 5.90 11.00
CA LYS A 103 4.01 6.44 12.26
C LYS A 103 2.89 5.55 12.84
N GLY A 104 2.89 4.26 12.51
CA GLY A 104 1.85 3.33 12.95
C GLY A 104 0.50 3.52 12.25
N GLY A 105 -0.58 3.29 13.00
CA GLY A 105 -1.95 3.31 12.51
C GLY A 105 -2.72 2.02 12.85
N ASN A 106 -3.94 1.91 12.33
CA ASN A 106 -4.79 0.73 12.53
C ASN A 106 -5.21 0.15 11.17
N ILE A 107 -4.59 -0.96 10.79
CA ILE A 107 -4.73 -1.55 9.46
C ILE A 107 -5.34 -2.94 9.57
N ASN A 108 -6.46 -3.16 8.90
CA ASN A 108 -7.16 -4.44 8.85
C ASN A 108 -7.34 -4.87 7.39
N LEU A 109 -6.73 -5.99 7.02
CA LEU A 109 -6.78 -6.56 5.69
C LEU A 109 -7.49 -7.91 5.73
N THR A 110 -8.47 -8.14 4.86
CA THR A 110 -9.21 -9.40 4.78
C THR A 110 -9.38 -9.81 3.32
N HIS A 111 -9.00 -11.03 2.98
CA HIS A 111 -9.04 -11.54 1.61
C HIS A 111 -8.26 -10.66 0.62
N CYS A 112 -7.12 -10.14 1.06
CA CYS A 112 -6.28 -9.25 0.26
C CYS A 112 -5.12 -10.03 -0.37
N THR A 113 -4.61 -9.53 -1.49
CA THR A 113 -3.40 -10.02 -2.14
C THR A 113 -2.42 -8.86 -2.29
N LEU A 114 -1.34 -8.87 -1.51
CA LEU A 114 -0.23 -7.96 -1.64
C LEU A 114 0.95 -8.74 -2.22
N ALA A 115 1.00 -8.85 -3.54
CA ALA A 115 1.97 -9.68 -4.26
C ALA A 115 2.87 -8.79 -5.12
N ASN A 116 3.96 -8.28 -4.51
CA ASN A 116 4.77 -7.26 -5.14
C ASN A 116 5.84 -7.85 -6.08
N TYR A 117 5.53 -7.86 -7.37
CA TYR A 117 6.40 -8.29 -8.45
C TYR A 117 6.82 -7.09 -9.31
N TRP A 118 7.71 -6.26 -8.76
CA TRP A 118 8.25 -5.10 -9.47
C TRP A 118 9.16 -5.53 -10.62
N PHE A 119 8.97 -4.97 -11.79
CA PHE A 119 9.66 -5.40 -13.01
C PHE A 119 10.77 -4.43 -13.47
N VAL A 120 10.82 -3.21 -12.89
CA VAL A 120 11.84 -2.23 -13.22
C VAL A 120 13.05 -2.44 -12.31
N LYS A 121 14.22 -2.71 -12.87
CA LYS A 121 15.46 -2.83 -12.09
C LYS A 121 15.89 -1.45 -11.60
N SER A 122 15.44 -1.06 -10.43
CA SER A 122 15.66 0.27 -9.85
C SER A 122 16.50 0.26 -8.56
N GLY A 123 16.78 -0.93 -8.00
CA GLY A 123 17.42 -1.05 -6.70
C GLY A 123 16.53 -0.62 -5.53
N LEU A 124 15.24 -0.50 -5.76
CA LEU A 124 14.24 -0.21 -4.73
C LEU A 124 13.96 -1.46 -3.86
N PRO A 125 13.41 -1.31 -2.64
CA PRO A 125 13.17 -2.41 -1.71
C PRO A 125 12.19 -3.48 -2.19
N GLU A 126 11.22 -3.14 -3.05
CA GLU A 126 10.25 -4.05 -3.68
C GLU A 126 9.43 -4.89 -2.68
N LEU A 127 9.10 -4.32 -1.53
CA LEU A 127 8.40 -5.02 -0.46
C LEU A 127 6.90 -5.15 -0.75
N SER A 128 6.28 -6.19 -0.22
CA SER A 128 4.82 -6.27 -0.18
C SER A 128 4.27 -5.45 0.97
N ILE A 129 4.93 -5.48 2.15
CA ILE A 129 4.59 -4.62 3.28
C ILE A 129 5.86 -4.04 3.89
N TYR A 130 5.92 -2.72 3.97
CA TYR A 130 6.81 -2.01 4.87
C TYR A 130 6.01 -1.42 6.03
N ALA A 131 6.44 -1.60 7.28
CA ALA A 131 5.76 -1.00 8.41
C ALA A 131 6.74 -0.42 9.43
N SER A 132 6.49 0.81 9.84
CA SER A 132 7.22 1.49 10.91
C SER A 132 6.25 2.21 11.85
N ASN A 133 6.54 2.16 13.16
CA ASN A 133 5.84 3.00 14.12
C ASN A 133 6.49 4.39 14.28
N ALA A 134 7.42 4.72 13.40
CA ALA A 134 8.04 6.04 13.29
C ALA A 134 7.86 6.64 11.92
N TRP A 135 8.00 7.95 11.84
CA TRP A 135 8.01 8.74 10.62
C TRP A 135 8.76 10.04 10.82
N THR A 136 9.57 10.43 9.86
CA THR A 136 10.24 11.73 9.89
C THR A 136 9.43 12.72 9.07
N ASN A 137 8.89 13.74 9.73
CA ASN A 137 8.10 14.77 9.06
C ASN A 137 8.95 15.73 8.21
N ASN A 138 8.30 16.63 7.48
CA ASN A 138 8.99 17.58 6.58
C ASN A 138 9.93 18.56 7.30
N SER A 139 9.79 18.73 8.62
CA SER A 139 10.71 19.55 9.44
C SER A 139 11.90 18.74 9.99
N GLY A 140 12.01 17.47 9.62
CA GLY A 140 13.06 16.56 10.10
C GLY A 140 12.82 15.98 11.50
N THR A 141 11.64 16.21 12.08
CA THR A 141 11.29 15.67 13.40
C THR A 141 10.79 14.23 13.27
N VAL A 142 11.34 13.33 14.09
CA VAL A 142 10.85 11.95 14.19
C VAL A 142 9.62 11.90 15.10
N GLU A 143 8.52 11.45 14.56
CA GLU A 143 7.26 11.26 15.26
C GLU A 143 6.94 9.76 15.37
N ASN A 144 6.35 9.34 16.50
CA ASN A 144 6.02 7.95 16.76
C ASN A 144 4.51 7.77 16.95
N GLY A 145 3.99 6.61 16.57
CA GLY A 145 2.62 6.23 16.81
C GLY A 145 2.48 4.72 17.03
N SER A 146 1.38 4.30 17.62
CA SER A 146 1.09 2.89 17.82
C SER A 146 0.64 2.24 16.51
N LEU A 147 1.13 1.03 16.24
CA LEU A 147 0.70 0.21 15.11
C LEU A 147 -0.15 -0.97 15.59
N THR A 148 -1.26 -1.19 14.90
CA THR A 148 -1.98 -2.46 14.88
C THR A 148 -2.20 -2.87 13.42
N LEU A 149 -1.59 -3.98 13.01
CA LEU A 149 -1.75 -4.57 11.68
C LEU A 149 -2.36 -5.97 11.82
N ASN A 150 -3.56 -6.16 11.31
CA ASN A 150 -4.22 -7.46 11.26
C ASN A 150 -4.46 -7.89 9.82
N VAL A 151 -4.02 -9.09 9.48
CA VAL A 151 -4.14 -9.66 8.14
C VAL A 151 -4.83 -11.01 8.24
N TYR A 152 -5.96 -11.16 7.55
CA TYR A 152 -6.79 -12.36 7.58
C TYR A 152 -6.98 -12.93 6.18
N ASN A 153 -6.82 -14.26 6.03
CA ASN A 153 -7.15 -14.99 4.80
C ASN A 153 -6.54 -14.35 3.54
N SER A 154 -5.29 -13.93 3.61
CA SER A 154 -4.64 -13.08 2.61
C SER A 154 -3.35 -13.70 2.07
N ILE A 155 -2.84 -13.15 0.98
CA ILE A 155 -1.58 -13.57 0.35
C ILE A 155 -0.61 -12.39 0.41
N ILE A 156 0.60 -12.63 0.97
CA ILE A 156 1.72 -11.70 1.00
C ILE A 156 2.90 -12.38 0.29
N ASP A 157 3.19 -11.95 -0.92
CA ASP A 157 4.19 -12.56 -1.79
C ASP A 157 4.94 -11.50 -2.62
N GLY A 158 5.98 -11.86 -3.36
CA GLY A 158 6.71 -10.91 -4.20
C GLY A 158 8.04 -11.46 -4.71
N ASN A 159 8.81 -10.58 -5.38
CA ASN A 159 10.14 -10.93 -5.91
C ASN A 159 11.15 -11.25 -4.81
N MET A 160 11.09 -10.54 -3.70
CA MET A 160 12.07 -10.63 -2.62
C MET A 160 11.91 -11.93 -1.83
N THR A 161 12.99 -12.41 -1.24
CA THR A 161 12.96 -13.56 -0.32
C THR A 161 12.17 -13.22 0.94
N ASP A 162 12.41 -12.03 1.48
CA ASP A 162 11.61 -11.45 2.56
C ASP A 162 10.76 -10.32 1.97
N THR A 163 9.47 -10.53 1.90
CA THR A 163 8.52 -9.59 1.29
C THR A 163 8.00 -8.54 2.27
N MET A 164 8.34 -8.69 3.55
CA MET A 164 7.97 -7.74 4.60
C MET A 164 9.19 -7.27 5.36
N LYS A 165 9.18 -6.00 5.77
CA LYS A 165 10.16 -5.40 6.67
C LYS A 165 9.47 -4.49 7.68
N PHE A 166 9.78 -4.69 8.98
CA PHE A 166 9.19 -3.94 10.07
C PHE A 166 10.27 -3.21 10.88
N ASP A 167 10.23 -1.90 10.86
CA ASP A 167 11.16 -1.03 11.59
C ASP A 167 10.48 -0.51 12.87
N LYS A 168 10.80 -1.14 13.98
CA LYS A 168 10.19 -0.85 15.28
C LYS A 168 11.06 0.07 16.12
N ILE A 169 10.50 1.19 16.59
CA ILE A 169 11.10 2.03 17.62
C ILE A 169 10.41 1.78 18.97
N SER A 170 11.18 1.91 20.05
CA SER A 170 10.66 1.79 21.41
C SER A 170 9.72 2.92 21.81
N GLY A 171 8.87 2.69 22.81
CA GLY A 171 7.99 3.70 23.40
C GLY A 171 6.55 3.72 22.87
N GLN A 172 6.25 2.98 21.82
CA GLN A 172 4.88 2.82 21.28
C GLN A 172 4.57 1.35 20.99
N THR A 173 3.31 1.02 20.99
CA THR A 173 2.84 -0.34 20.67
C THR A 173 3.13 -0.67 19.21
N PHE A 174 3.60 -1.88 18.95
CA PHE A 174 3.80 -2.40 17.60
C PHE A 174 3.27 -3.84 17.53
N ASN A 175 2.00 -3.97 17.16
CA ASN A 175 1.30 -5.24 17.08
C ASN A 175 1.02 -5.61 15.63
N TYR A 176 1.33 -6.86 15.26
CA TYR A 176 0.94 -7.42 13.98
C TYR A 176 0.47 -8.86 14.15
N ASN A 177 -0.56 -9.22 13.41
CA ASN A 177 -1.16 -10.54 13.46
C ASN A 177 -1.50 -11.01 12.05
N PHE A 178 -1.11 -12.23 11.72
CA PHE A 178 -1.45 -12.88 10.48
C PHE A 178 -2.25 -14.14 10.77
N TYR A 179 -3.45 -14.23 10.22
CA TYR A 179 -4.35 -15.37 10.42
C TYR A 179 -4.70 -16.01 9.09
N ASN A 180 -4.52 -17.33 8.99
CA ASN A 180 -4.87 -18.12 7.80
C ASN A 180 -4.34 -17.50 6.48
N SER A 181 -3.13 -16.96 6.50
CA SER A 181 -2.56 -16.23 5.38
C SER A 181 -1.32 -16.92 4.83
N LEU A 182 -1.13 -16.87 3.53
CA LEU A 182 0.11 -17.28 2.88
C LEU A 182 1.11 -16.12 2.94
N ILE A 183 2.31 -16.38 3.48
CA ILE A 183 3.33 -15.36 3.69
C ILE A 183 4.66 -15.88 3.17
N LYS A 184 5.30 -15.10 2.29
CA LYS A 184 6.66 -15.34 1.82
C LYS A 184 7.64 -14.49 2.62
N ASN A 185 8.15 -15.04 3.71
CA ASN A 185 9.23 -14.45 4.49
C ASN A 185 10.08 -15.58 5.07
N SER A 186 11.40 -15.49 4.95
CA SER A 186 12.33 -16.49 5.50
C SER A 186 12.58 -16.28 6.99
N THR A 187 12.39 -15.06 7.46
CA THR A 187 12.62 -14.63 8.84
C THR A 187 11.42 -13.88 9.41
N ASN A 188 11.41 -13.68 10.72
CA ASN A 188 10.44 -12.77 11.34
C ASN A 188 10.68 -11.34 10.80
N PRO A 189 9.67 -10.63 10.32
CA PRO A 189 9.83 -9.30 9.71
C PRO A 189 10.28 -8.18 10.68
N GLY A 190 10.30 -8.43 12.00
CA GLY A 190 10.78 -7.45 13.01
C GLY A 190 10.41 -7.82 14.42
#